data_d36e2caa4e35eedefd1593ed4c5972c4
#
_entry.id   d36e2caa4e35eedefd1593ed4c5972c4
#
_cell.length_a   1.000
_cell.length_b   1.000
_cell.length_c   1.000
_cell.angle_alpha   90.00
_cell.angle_beta   90.00
_cell.angle_gamma   90.00
#
_symmetry.space_group_name_H-M   'P 1'
#
loop_
_entity.id
_entity.type
_entity.pdbx_description
1 polymer ?
#
loop_
_entity_poly.entity_id
_entity_poly.type
_entity_poly.pdbx_seq_one_letter_code
_entity_poly.pdbx_strand_id
1 'polypeptide(L)' 'MTMLNQLKSGDIARIIDIDCEPEFTKKFISSGITEGNIIRIISSFGSIIFNVNSRIFSISKGLAKNVRVIKLIYQHQL' A
#
# COMPACT_ATOMS: atom_id res chain seq x y z
N MET A 1 -1.13 -1.97 14.80
CA MET A 1 -0.82 -2.50 13.48
C MET A 1 -1.40 -1.58 12.44
N THR A 2 -0.64 -1.24 11.43
CA THR A 2 -1.08 -0.24 10.45
C THR A 2 -1.61 -0.93 9.20
N MET A 3 -2.78 -0.49 8.75
CA MET A 3 -3.39 -0.96 7.52
C MET A 3 -3.22 0.10 6.44
N LEU A 4 -3.22 -0.32 5.19
CA LEU A 4 -2.97 0.57 4.06
C LEU A 4 -3.92 1.77 4.03
N ASN A 5 -5.19 1.57 4.43
CA ASN A 5 -6.18 2.65 4.45
C ASN A 5 -5.92 3.73 5.51
N GLN A 6 -4.97 3.49 6.40
CA GLN A 6 -4.63 4.45 7.45
C GLN A 6 -3.49 5.38 7.06
N LEU A 7 -2.87 5.13 5.92
CA LEU A 7 -1.76 5.95 5.44
C LEU A 7 -2.26 7.22 4.77
N LYS A 8 -1.41 8.23 4.77
CA LYS A 8 -1.70 9.53 4.19
C LYS A 8 -0.77 9.83 3.04
N SER A 9 -1.14 10.79 2.23
CA SER A 9 -0.32 11.26 1.12
C SER A 9 1.11 11.55 1.59
N GLY A 10 2.08 11.02 0.88
CA GLY A 10 3.50 11.16 1.22
C GLY A 10 4.06 10.05 2.09
N ASP A 11 3.21 9.26 2.72
CA ASP A 11 3.68 8.15 3.56
C ASP A 11 4.35 7.08 2.68
N ILE A 12 5.39 6.48 3.25
CA ILE A 12 6.10 5.37 2.64
C ILE A 12 5.96 4.18 3.58
N ALA A 13 5.66 3.03 3.01
CA ALA A 13 5.42 1.83 3.82
C ALA A 13 5.85 0.58 3.08
N ARG A 14 6.05 -0.49 3.83
CA ARG A 14 6.30 -1.82 3.27
C ARG A 14 5.07 -2.67 3.46
N ILE A 15 4.67 -3.37 2.41
CA ILE A 15 3.56 -4.32 2.50
C ILE A 15 4.03 -5.54 3.26
N ILE A 16 3.31 -5.90 4.32
CA ILE A 16 3.63 -7.04 5.16
C ILE A 16 2.74 -8.23 4.82
N ASP A 17 1.45 -7.98 4.60
CA ASP A 17 0.50 -9.05 4.39
C ASP A 17 -0.71 -8.51 3.64
N ILE A 18 -1.21 -9.31 2.71
CA ILE A 18 -2.41 -9.00 1.94
C ILE A 18 -3.45 -10.06 2.28
N ASP A 19 -4.41 -9.68 3.12
CA ASP A 19 -5.46 -10.58 3.58
C ASP A 19 -6.75 -10.29 2.84
N CYS A 20 -6.78 -10.64 1.57
CA CYS A 20 -7.92 -10.43 0.69
C CYS A 20 -8.38 -11.77 0.14
N GLU A 21 -9.58 -11.77 -0.43
CA GLU A 21 -10.08 -12.94 -1.12
C GLU A 21 -9.14 -13.31 -2.27
N PRO A 22 -9.07 -14.61 -2.63
CA PRO A 22 -8.10 -15.07 -3.64
C PRO A 22 -8.13 -14.32 -4.96
N GLU A 23 -9.30 -13.90 -5.41
CA GLU A 23 -9.44 -13.16 -6.66
C GLU A 23 -8.75 -11.81 -6.62
N PHE A 24 -8.81 -11.11 -5.47
CA PHE A 24 -8.14 -9.83 -5.30
C PHE A 24 -6.64 -10.04 -5.10
N THR A 25 -6.26 -11.06 -4.36
CA THR A 25 -4.85 -11.40 -4.16
C THR A 25 -4.18 -11.68 -5.49
N LYS A 26 -4.85 -12.41 -6.38
CA LYS A 26 -4.33 -12.68 -7.72
C LYS A 26 -4.11 -11.40 -8.51
N LYS A 27 -5.04 -10.45 -8.42
CA LYS A 27 -4.90 -9.16 -9.09
C LYS A 27 -3.68 -8.40 -8.59
N PHE A 28 -3.45 -8.40 -7.28
CA PHE A 28 -2.29 -7.76 -6.71
C PHE A 28 -1.01 -8.38 -7.24
N ILE A 29 -0.92 -9.69 -7.19
CA ILE A 29 0.26 -10.42 -7.66
C ILE A 29 0.49 -10.17 -9.15
N SER A 30 -0.56 -10.24 -9.96
CA SER A 30 -0.47 -9.99 -11.40
C SER A 30 0.03 -8.58 -11.70
N SER A 31 -0.26 -7.63 -10.83
CA SER A 31 0.16 -6.24 -10.96
C SER A 31 1.55 -5.99 -10.38
N GLY A 32 2.18 -7.02 -9.81
CA GLY A 32 3.49 -6.88 -9.19
C GLY A 32 3.43 -6.37 -7.76
N ILE A 33 2.27 -6.43 -7.13
CA ILE A 33 2.11 -5.99 -5.75
C ILE A 33 2.13 -7.21 -4.84
N THR A 34 3.18 -7.35 -4.07
CA THR A 34 3.34 -8.49 -3.17
C THR A 34 3.90 -8.03 -1.84
N GLU A 35 3.91 -8.95 -0.90
CA GLU A 35 4.55 -8.72 0.40
C GLU A 35 6.01 -8.38 0.19
N GLY A 36 6.48 -7.42 0.96
CA GLY A 36 7.85 -6.92 0.86
C GLY A 36 8.02 -5.69 -0.01
N ASN A 37 7.06 -5.38 -0.87
CA ASN A 37 7.14 -4.18 -1.70
C ASN A 37 7.09 -2.93 -0.85
N ILE A 38 7.87 -1.93 -1.27
CA ILE A 38 7.81 -0.60 -0.69
C ILE A 38 6.92 0.26 -1.56
N ILE A 39 5.96 0.93 -0.94
CA ILE A 39 5.00 1.77 -1.63
C ILE A 39 5.06 3.19 -1.09
N ARG A 40 4.66 4.14 -1.91
CA ARG A 40 4.52 5.52 -1.51
C ARG A 40 3.10 5.99 -1.82
N ILE A 41 2.43 6.54 -0.84
CA ILE A 41 1.06 7.02 -0.99
C ILE A 41 1.07 8.35 -1.72
N ILE A 42 0.33 8.41 -2.82
CA ILE A 42 0.16 9.63 -3.60
C ILE A 42 -1.06 10.39 -3.09
N SER A 43 -2.15 9.67 -2.85
CA SER A 43 -3.39 10.26 -2.39
C SER A 43 -4.17 9.24 -1.60
N SER A 44 -4.85 9.70 -0.54
CA SER A 44 -5.75 8.87 0.24
C SER A 44 -7.13 9.53 0.37
N PHE A 45 -7.41 10.47 -0.50
CA PHE A 45 -8.68 11.18 -0.52
C PHE A 45 -9.62 10.43 -1.47
N GLY A 46 -10.50 9.64 -0.93
CA GLY A 46 -11.32 8.73 -1.72
C GLY A 46 -10.65 7.36 -1.82
N SER A 47 -10.20 6.96 -3.01
CA SER A 47 -9.40 5.75 -3.18
C SER A 47 -7.99 5.97 -2.65
N ILE A 48 -7.31 4.87 -2.36
CA ILE A 48 -5.89 4.93 -2.02
C ILE A 48 -5.10 4.80 -3.31
N ILE A 49 -4.36 5.84 -3.65
CA ILE A 49 -3.51 5.87 -4.84
C ILE A 49 -2.07 5.81 -4.37
N PHE A 50 -1.32 4.86 -4.88
CA PHE A 50 0.06 4.68 -4.45
C PHE A 50 0.96 4.24 -5.59
N ASN A 51 2.24 4.49 -5.41
CA ASN A 51 3.29 4.12 -6.34
C ASN A 51 4.02 2.89 -5.80
N VAL A 52 4.22 1.91 -6.65
CA VAL A 52 5.04 0.74 -6.37
C VAL A 52 5.73 0.33 -7.66
N ASN A 53 7.06 0.13 -7.60
CA ASN A 53 7.85 -0.29 -8.76
C ASN A 53 7.66 0.63 -9.98
N SER A 54 7.61 1.93 -9.75
CA SER A 54 7.44 2.95 -10.79
C SER A 54 6.07 2.88 -11.48
N ARG A 55 5.12 2.21 -10.89
CA ARG A 55 3.74 2.14 -11.38
C ARG A 55 2.80 2.74 -10.36
N ILE A 56 1.69 3.26 -10.85
CA ILE A 56 0.67 3.89 -10.01
C ILE A 56 -0.55 2.96 -9.98
N PHE A 57 -1.02 2.69 -8.77
CA PHE A 57 -2.20 1.86 -8.54
C PHE A 57 -3.21 2.59 -7.70
N SER A 58 -4.47 2.20 -7.88
CA SER A 58 -5.58 2.74 -7.11
C SER A 58 -6.41 1.59 -6.59
N ILE A 59 -6.70 1.58 -5.30
CA ILE A 59 -7.60 0.60 -4.71
C ILE A 59 -8.58 1.30 -3.79
N SER A 60 -9.73 0.66 -3.58
CA SER A 60 -10.75 1.21 -2.68
C SER A 60 -10.24 1.15 -1.23
N LYS A 61 -10.77 2.06 -0.40
CA LYS A 61 -10.46 2.03 1.03
C LYS A 61 -10.97 0.76 1.69
N GLY A 62 -12.08 0.22 1.21
CA GLY A 62 -12.61 -1.02 1.72
C GLY A 62 -11.66 -2.20 1.51
N LEU A 63 -10.97 -2.24 0.38
CA LEU A 63 -9.98 -3.27 0.11
C LEU A 63 -8.68 -2.98 0.84
N ALA A 64 -8.31 -1.71 0.93
CA ALA A 64 -7.06 -1.30 1.56
C ALA A 64 -7.01 -1.64 3.05
N LYS A 65 -8.15 -1.74 3.73
CA LYS A 65 -8.18 -2.10 5.14
C LYS A 65 -7.73 -3.53 5.40
N ASN A 66 -7.62 -4.35 4.35
CA ASN A 66 -7.17 -5.74 4.47
C ASN A 66 -5.69 -5.90 4.10
N VAL A 67 -5.01 -4.81 3.82
CA VAL A 67 -3.59 -4.82 3.49
C VAL A 67 -2.82 -4.27 4.67
N ARG A 68 -2.01 -5.12 5.27
CA ARG A 68 -1.20 -4.76 6.45
C ARG A 68 0.14 -4.22 5.98
N VAL A 69 0.54 -3.11 6.57
CA VAL A 69 1.78 -2.43 6.20
C VAL A 69 2.57 -2.02 7.44
N ILE A 70 3.87 -1.77 7.24
CA ILE A 70 4.70 -1.10 8.22
C ILE A 70 5.10 0.22 7.63
N LYS A 71 4.74 1.31 8.30
CA LYS A 71 5.12 2.65 7.88
C LYS A 71 6.61 2.83 8.10
N LEU A 72 7.30 3.29 7.07
CA LEU A 72 8.73 3.58 7.13
C LEU A 72 8.92 5.05 7.46
N ILE A 73 9.74 5.31 8.48
CA ILE A 73 10.01 6.67 8.92
C ILE A 73 11.44 7.00 8.53
N TYR A 74 11.57 8.04 7.71
CA TYR A 74 12.89 8.56 7.36
C TYR A 74 13.26 9.66 8.32
N GLN A 75 14.42 9.52 8.93
CA GLN A 75 15.01 10.58 9.71
C GLN A 75 16.08 11.24 8.88
N HIS A 76 15.94 12.53 8.68
CA HIS A 76 16.99 13.30 8.05
C HIS A 76 18.08 13.56 9.06
N GLN A 77 19.26 13.15 8.72
CA GLN A 77 20.45 13.47 9.49
C GLN A 77 21.06 14.71 8.84
N LEU A 78 21.07 15.76 9.57
CA LEU A 78 21.63 17.02 9.10
C LEU A 78 23.06 17.18 9.58
#